data_4d5d8bed5d4c980bf110d2fed1840e94
#
_entry.id   4d5d8bed5d4c980bf110d2fed1840e94
#
_cell.length_a   1.000
_cell.length_b   1.000
_cell.length_c   1.000
_cell.angle_alpha   90.00
_cell.angle_beta   90.00
_cell.angle_gamma   90.00
#
_symmetry.space_group_name_H-M   'P 1'
#
loop_
_entity.id
_entity.type
_entity.pdbx_description
1 polymer ?
#
loop_
_entity_poly.entity_id
_entity_poly.type
_entity_poly.pdbx_seq_one_letter_code
_entity_poly.pdbx_strand_id
1 'polypeptide(L)'
;IVESGASLLSTGHVKVDSQRRATEHIFAIGDLTLGPALAHKATAEAKVAADVACGVSNAFEPNCIPMIVFSDPQIVTVGIDPDADEYSGMNFNSFRFPFSASSRAKTLGDESGFVNVVADEEGTIVGFQAIGKYVAELAGEAALAIETAANIDDIIGTIHAHPTMGETIPEAALGLAGEPLHLAGK
;
A
#
# COMPACT_ATOMS: atom_id res chain seq x y z
N ILE A 1 13.45 -22.27 18.63
CA ILE A 1 14.17 -21.11 18.05
C ILE A 1 15.49 -20.91 18.80
N VAL A 2 15.49 -20.81 20.13
CA VAL A 2 16.71 -20.53 20.93
C VAL A 2 17.82 -21.58 20.68
N GLU A 3 17.49 -22.84 20.51
CA GLU A 3 18.44 -23.93 20.22
C GLU A 3 19.03 -23.87 18.80
N SER A 4 18.39 -23.13 17.90
CA SER A 4 18.87 -22.96 16.51
C SER A 4 19.99 -21.93 16.36
N GLY A 5 20.30 -21.17 17.42
CA GLY A 5 21.23 -20.04 17.38
C GLY A 5 20.62 -18.74 16.82
N ALA A 6 19.34 -18.73 16.42
CA ALA A 6 18.66 -17.52 15.99
C ALA A 6 18.35 -16.61 17.17
N SER A 7 18.53 -15.29 16.98
CA SER A 7 18.24 -14.27 17.97
C SER A 7 16.80 -13.79 17.87
N LEU A 8 16.22 -13.41 19.01
CA LEU A 8 14.90 -12.76 19.06
C LEU A 8 15.05 -11.27 19.34
N LEU A 9 14.13 -10.50 18.77
CA LEU A 9 13.89 -9.10 19.13
C LEU A 9 13.12 -9.02 20.46
N SER A 10 13.10 -7.85 21.09
CA SER A 10 12.32 -7.61 22.33
C SER A 10 10.81 -7.86 22.15
N THR A 11 10.32 -7.78 20.91
CA THR A 11 8.94 -8.07 20.50
C THR A 11 8.62 -9.55 20.37
N GLY A 12 9.63 -10.44 20.52
CA GLY A 12 9.49 -11.90 20.33
C GLY A 12 9.67 -12.38 18.89
N HIS A 13 9.77 -11.49 17.90
CA HIS A 13 10.04 -11.87 16.52
C HIS A 13 11.49 -12.34 16.33
N VAL A 14 11.71 -13.20 15.34
CA VAL A 14 13.06 -13.61 14.94
C VAL A 14 13.75 -12.42 14.27
N LYS A 15 14.97 -12.11 14.74
CA LYS A 15 15.80 -11.09 14.09
C LYS A 15 16.37 -11.67 12.80
N VAL A 16 16.13 -10.96 11.70
CA VAL A 16 16.66 -11.27 10.36
C VAL A 16 17.31 -10.03 9.73
N ASP A 17 18.22 -10.25 8.79
CA ASP A 17 18.73 -9.20 7.92
C ASP A 17 17.81 -8.95 6.70
N SER A 18 18.20 -8.06 5.77
CA SER A 18 17.45 -7.79 4.54
C SER A 18 17.34 -9.01 3.61
N GLN A 19 18.23 -9.98 3.74
CA GLN A 19 18.20 -11.26 3.02
C GLN A 19 17.32 -12.32 3.70
N ARG A 20 16.62 -11.96 4.78
CA ARG A 20 15.81 -12.84 5.63
C ARG A 20 16.62 -13.92 6.36
N ARG A 21 17.95 -13.76 6.53
CA ARG A 21 18.79 -14.67 7.31
C ARG A 21 18.64 -14.39 8.80
N ALA A 22 18.33 -15.44 9.56
CA ALA A 22 18.38 -15.46 11.02
C ALA A 22 19.73 -15.95 11.53
N THR A 23 20.38 -16.88 10.79
CA THR A 23 21.75 -17.37 10.99
C THR A 23 22.37 -17.66 9.61
N GLU A 24 23.61 -18.16 9.58
CA GLU A 24 24.29 -18.53 8.34
C GLU A 24 23.46 -19.50 7.46
N HIS A 25 22.69 -20.41 8.08
CA HIS A 25 21.97 -21.48 7.39
C HIS A 25 20.46 -21.47 7.63
N ILE A 26 19.94 -20.50 8.40
CA ILE A 26 18.51 -20.44 8.76
C ILE A 26 17.94 -19.11 8.28
N PHE A 27 16.82 -19.20 7.58
CA PHE A 27 16.00 -18.07 7.18
C PHE A 27 14.71 -18.07 8.00
N ALA A 28 14.17 -16.88 8.28
CA ALA A 28 12.85 -16.73 8.88
C ALA A 28 12.03 -15.72 8.07
N ILE A 29 10.75 -16.04 7.89
CA ILE A 29 9.82 -15.28 7.06
C ILE A 29 8.44 -15.21 7.70
N GLY A 30 7.58 -14.35 7.18
CA GLY A 30 6.18 -14.23 7.58
C GLY A 30 6.02 -13.71 9.00
N ASP A 31 5.06 -14.25 9.71
CA ASP A 31 4.65 -13.80 11.05
C ASP A 31 5.74 -14.00 12.12
N LEU A 32 6.78 -14.78 11.80
CA LEU A 32 7.96 -14.94 12.66
C LEU A 32 8.86 -13.69 12.64
N THR A 33 8.78 -12.84 11.63
CA THR A 33 9.62 -11.67 11.43
C THR A 33 8.87 -10.37 11.71
N LEU A 34 9.60 -9.28 11.97
CA LEU A 34 9.01 -7.98 12.23
C LEU A 34 8.21 -7.48 11.00
N GLY A 35 7.14 -6.74 11.26
CA GLY A 35 6.22 -6.17 10.27
C GLY A 35 4.83 -6.81 10.34
N PRO A 36 3.92 -6.43 9.44
CA PRO A 36 2.55 -6.92 9.49
C PRO A 36 2.47 -8.43 9.22
N ALA A 37 1.60 -9.12 9.97
CA ALA A 37 1.32 -10.55 9.82
C ALA A 37 0.40 -10.79 8.61
N LEU A 38 0.98 -10.82 7.40
CA LEU A 38 0.25 -10.88 6.13
C LEU A 38 0.85 -11.94 5.19
N ALA A 39 -0.02 -12.74 4.58
CA ALA A 39 0.38 -13.82 3.68
C ALA A 39 1.22 -13.33 2.48
N HIS A 40 0.87 -12.20 1.88
CA HIS A 40 1.61 -11.64 0.75
C HIS A 40 2.98 -11.08 1.15
N LYS A 41 3.15 -10.53 2.38
CA LYS A 41 4.48 -10.22 2.94
C LYS A 41 5.31 -11.50 3.05
N ALA A 42 4.75 -12.57 3.65
CA ALA A 42 5.43 -13.84 3.80
C ALA A 42 5.86 -14.44 2.44
N THR A 43 5.02 -14.31 1.40
CA THR A 43 5.33 -14.76 0.04
C THR A 43 6.49 -13.97 -0.57
N ALA A 44 6.51 -12.65 -0.40
CA ALA A 44 7.59 -11.81 -0.89
C ALA A 44 8.92 -12.10 -0.17
N GLU A 45 8.88 -12.25 1.15
CA GLU A 45 10.03 -12.65 1.97
C GLU A 45 10.56 -14.06 1.58
N ALA A 46 9.64 -15.01 1.30
CA ALA A 46 9.99 -16.36 0.90
C ALA A 46 10.76 -16.38 -0.43
N LYS A 47 10.37 -15.53 -1.38
CA LYS A 47 11.08 -15.38 -2.66
C LYS A 47 12.52 -14.91 -2.43
N VAL A 48 12.72 -13.88 -1.61
CA VAL A 48 14.05 -13.39 -1.25
C VAL A 48 14.87 -14.48 -0.56
N ALA A 49 14.30 -15.15 0.44
CA ALA A 49 14.98 -16.23 1.16
C ALA A 49 15.40 -17.38 0.23
N ALA A 50 14.54 -17.77 -0.71
CA ALA A 50 14.84 -18.82 -1.69
C ALA A 50 15.94 -18.40 -2.67
N ASP A 51 15.89 -17.20 -3.22
CA ASP A 51 16.91 -16.64 -4.12
C ASP A 51 18.28 -16.65 -3.42
N VAL A 52 18.34 -16.13 -2.20
CA VAL A 52 19.58 -16.07 -1.42
C VAL A 52 20.11 -17.45 -1.03
N ALA A 53 19.22 -18.40 -0.68
CA ALA A 53 19.61 -19.78 -0.41
C ALA A 53 20.19 -20.49 -1.64
N CYS A 54 19.76 -20.09 -2.84
CA CYS A 54 20.29 -20.56 -4.13
C CYS A 54 21.52 -19.77 -4.62
N GLY A 55 22.04 -18.83 -3.83
CA GLY A 55 23.22 -18.03 -4.17
C GLY A 55 22.93 -16.82 -5.06
N VAL A 56 21.66 -16.47 -5.27
CA VAL A 56 21.24 -15.26 -5.97
C VAL A 56 21.21 -14.10 -4.98
N SER A 57 21.82 -12.96 -5.33
CA SER A 57 21.75 -11.74 -4.50
C SER A 57 20.35 -11.12 -4.59
N ASN A 58 19.67 -11.04 -3.47
CA ASN A 58 18.36 -10.40 -3.35
C ASN A 58 18.18 -9.83 -1.94
N ALA A 59 17.29 -8.83 -1.78
CA ALA A 59 16.96 -8.21 -0.50
C ALA A 59 15.45 -7.90 -0.42
N PHE A 60 14.89 -7.97 0.79
CA PHE A 60 13.51 -7.58 1.07
C PHE A 60 13.51 -6.13 1.59
N GLU A 61 13.25 -5.21 0.70
CA GLU A 61 13.25 -3.76 0.94
C GLU A 61 12.06 -3.10 0.21
N PRO A 62 10.81 -3.50 0.53
CA PRO A 62 9.63 -2.92 -0.11
C PRO A 62 9.41 -1.48 0.36
N ASN A 63 9.00 -0.59 -0.54
CA ASN A 63 8.57 0.77 -0.20
C ASN A 63 7.20 0.77 0.50
N CYS A 64 6.37 -0.23 0.25
CA CYS A 64 5.10 -0.41 0.94
C CYS A 64 4.68 -1.87 1.04
N ILE A 65 3.81 -2.17 2.00
CA ILE A 65 3.12 -3.46 2.12
C ILE A 65 1.62 -3.15 2.24
N PRO A 66 0.79 -3.53 1.24
CA PRO A 66 -0.64 -3.28 1.31
C PRO A 66 -1.29 -3.97 2.50
N MET A 67 -2.13 -3.25 3.22
CA MET A 67 -2.96 -3.80 4.29
C MET A 67 -4.43 -3.75 3.87
N ILE A 68 -5.12 -4.88 3.99
CA ILE A 68 -6.53 -5.00 3.61
C ILE A 68 -7.31 -5.65 4.74
N VAL A 69 -8.41 -5.02 5.14
CA VAL A 69 -9.40 -5.60 6.04
C VAL A 69 -10.63 -5.96 5.21
N PHE A 70 -10.91 -7.26 5.11
CA PHE A 70 -12.06 -7.79 4.37
C PHE A 70 -13.35 -7.75 5.20
N SER A 71 -13.65 -6.59 5.74
CA SER A 71 -14.91 -6.28 6.40
C SER A 71 -15.98 -5.83 5.38
N ASP A 72 -17.15 -5.43 5.86
CA ASP A 72 -18.17 -4.74 5.07
C ASP A 72 -18.49 -3.40 5.76
N PRO A 73 -18.04 -2.26 5.22
CA PRO A 73 -17.20 -2.07 4.01
C PRO A 73 -15.77 -2.57 4.18
N GLN A 74 -15.08 -2.85 3.06
CA GLN A 74 -13.65 -3.18 3.04
C GLN A 74 -12.82 -1.93 3.36
N ILE A 75 -11.63 -2.15 3.94
CA ILE A 75 -10.67 -1.07 4.23
C ILE A 75 -9.31 -1.45 3.62
N VAL A 76 -8.69 -0.50 2.96
CA VAL A 76 -7.35 -0.64 2.36
C VAL A 76 -6.47 0.50 2.84
N THR A 77 -5.22 0.17 3.20
CA THR A 77 -4.15 1.14 3.40
C THR A 77 -2.88 0.65 2.71
N VAL A 78 -2.20 1.54 2.01
CA VAL A 78 -0.91 1.27 1.35
C VAL A 78 -0.01 2.47 1.57
N GLY A 79 1.23 2.25 2.00
CA GLY A 79 2.20 3.32 2.24
C GLY A 79 1.84 4.20 3.45
N ILE A 80 2.07 5.50 3.32
CA ILE A 80 1.96 6.47 4.42
C ILE A 80 0.49 6.79 4.73
N ASP A 81 0.15 6.75 6.01
CA ASP A 81 -1.04 7.40 6.56
C ASP A 81 -0.61 8.75 7.15
N PRO A 82 -1.00 9.89 6.54
CA PRO A 82 -0.53 11.21 6.99
C PRO A 82 -1.03 11.60 8.38
N ASP A 83 -2.07 10.92 8.87
CA ASP A 83 -2.64 11.15 10.20
C ASP A 83 -1.97 10.29 11.29
N ALA A 84 -1.03 9.39 10.94
CA ALA A 84 -0.33 8.56 11.91
C ALA A 84 0.77 9.34 12.65
N ASP A 85 0.90 9.08 13.97
CA ASP A 85 1.86 9.77 14.86
C ASP A 85 3.31 9.72 14.35
N GLU A 86 3.70 8.63 13.67
CA GLU A 86 5.06 8.44 13.14
C GLU A 86 5.44 9.43 12.03
N TYR A 87 4.45 10.03 11.36
CA TYR A 87 4.64 11.04 10.31
C TYR A 87 4.33 12.46 10.78
N SER A 88 4.13 12.66 12.09
CA SER A 88 3.84 13.97 12.67
C SER A 88 4.96 14.97 12.38
N GLY A 89 4.58 16.11 11.79
CA GLY A 89 5.52 17.17 11.40
C GLY A 89 6.12 17.01 10.00
N MET A 90 5.78 15.98 9.26
CA MET A 90 6.04 15.87 7.83
C MET A 90 4.92 16.54 7.02
N ASN A 91 5.26 17.08 5.85
CA ASN A 91 4.29 17.71 4.97
C ASN A 91 3.87 16.75 3.87
N PHE A 92 2.59 16.45 3.82
CA PHE A 92 1.97 15.67 2.75
C PHE A 92 0.76 16.42 2.22
N ASN A 93 0.50 16.27 0.94
CA ASN A 93 -0.73 16.68 0.31
C ASN A 93 -1.64 15.46 0.19
N SER A 94 -2.91 15.57 0.52
CA SER A 94 -3.86 14.48 0.33
C SER A 94 -5.18 14.99 -0.25
N PHE A 95 -5.83 14.14 -1.05
CA PHE A 95 -7.15 14.43 -1.57
C PHE A 95 -8.04 13.22 -1.48
N ARG A 96 -9.23 13.43 -0.91
CA ARG A 96 -10.24 12.41 -0.71
C ARG A 96 -11.35 12.53 -1.74
N PHE A 97 -11.45 11.52 -2.64
CA PHE A 97 -12.53 11.43 -3.62
C PHE A 97 -13.66 10.54 -3.06
N PRO A 98 -14.87 11.08 -2.85
CA PRO A 98 -16.00 10.32 -2.31
C PRO A 98 -16.66 9.44 -3.38
N PHE A 99 -17.13 8.27 -3.02
CA PHE A 99 -17.81 7.36 -3.95
C PHE A 99 -19.15 7.87 -4.45
N SER A 100 -19.78 8.81 -3.76
CA SER A 100 -20.99 9.51 -4.24
C SER A 100 -20.76 10.24 -5.58
N ALA A 101 -19.52 10.56 -5.94
CA ALA A 101 -19.15 11.12 -7.24
C ALA A 101 -18.78 10.05 -8.29
N SER A 102 -18.62 8.78 -7.90
CA SER A 102 -18.24 7.69 -8.80
C SER A 102 -19.43 7.11 -9.56
N SER A 103 -19.35 7.07 -10.89
CA SER A 103 -20.34 6.39 -11.74
C SER A 103 -20.45 4.90 -11.41
N ARG A 104 -19.32 4.25 -11.11
CA ARG A 104 -19.31 2.82 -10.76
C ARG A 104 -20.00 2.55 -9.43
N ALA A 105 -19.74 3.34 -8.40
CA ALA A 105 -20.40 3.21 -7.10
C ALA A 105 -21.93 3.32 -7.24
N LYS A 106 -22.41 4.27 -8.04
CA LYS A 106 -23.85 4.42 -8.36
C LYS A 106 -24.42 3.16 -9.00
N THR A 107 -23.73 2.56 -9.98
CA THR A 107 -24.21 1.32 -10.63
C THR A 107 -24.19 0.12 -9.69
N LEU A 108 -23.35 0.14 -8.64
CA LEU A 108 -23.30 -0.90 -7.60
C LEU A 108 -24.38 -0.72 -6.53
N GLY A 109 -25.07 0.42 -6.54
CA GLY A 109 -26.09 0.77 -5.53
C GLY A 109 -25.49 1.04 -4.14
N ASP A 110 -24.19 1.34 -4.06
CA ASP A 110 -23.50 1.66 -2.82
C ASP A 110 -22.51 2.80 -3.09
N GLU A 111 -22.87 3.99 -2.65
CA GLU A 111 -22.11 5.23 -2.81
C GLU A 111 -21.33 5.60 -1.55
N SER A 112 -21.34 4.72 -0.54
CA SER A 112 -20.62 4.93 0.71
C SER A 112 -19.12 4.68 0.54
N GLY A 113 -18.29 5.54 1.16
CA GLY A 113 -16.84 5.38 1.13
C GLY A 113 -16.10 6.42 0.30
N PHE A 114 -14.81 6.19 0.16
CA PHE A 114 -13.90 7.10 -0.53
C PHE A 114 -12.58 6.40 -0.91
N VAL A 115 -11.84 7.07 -1.79
CA VAL A 115 -10.40 6.89 -1.99
C VAL A 115 -9.69 8.15 -1.53
N ASN A 116 -8.57 8.01 -0.81
CA ASN A 116 -7.66 9.08 -0.45
C ASN A 116 -6.28 8.76 -1.05
N VAL A 117 -5.74 9.69 -1.84
CA VAL A 117 -4.37 9.60 -2.36
C VAL A 117 -3.51 10.62 -1.63
N VAL A 118 -2.31 10.21 -1.24
CA VAL A 118 -1.34 11.03 -0.51
C VAL A 118 -0.09 11.17 -1.36
N ALA A 119 0.37 12.40 -1.53
CA ALA A 119 1.60 12.73 -2.22
C ALA A 119 2.53 13.55 -1.32
N ASP A 120 3.84 13.46 -1.56
CA ASP A 120 4.83 14.35 -0.97
C ASP A 120 4.79 15.76 -1.62
N GLU A 121 5.72 16.63 -1.21
CA GLU A 121 5.80 17.99 -1.73
C GLU A 121 6.20 18.05 -3.21
N GLU A 122 6.88 17.02 -3.72
CA GLU A 122 7.28 16.85 -5.11
C GLU A 122 6.18 16.22 -5.99
N GLY A 123 5.08 15.79 -5.38
CA GLY A 123 3.95 15.15 -6.07
C GLY A 123 4.12 13.64 -6.25
N THR A 124 5.10 13.01 -5.62
CA THR A 124 5.28 11.56 -5.63
C THR A 124 4.21 10.90 -4.78
N ILE A 125 3.57 9.86 -5.29
CA ILE A 125 2.57 9.09 -4.53
C ILE A 125 3.29 8.29 -3.43
N VAL A 126 2.91 8.56 -2.18
CA VAL A 126 3.51 7.94 -0.99
C VAL A 126 2.50 7.20 -0.12
N GLY A 127 1.20 7.44 -0.33
CA GLY A 127 0.15 6.81 0.47
C GLY A 127 -1.18 6.69 -0.25
N PHE A 128 -1.96 5.69 0.18
CA PHE A 128 -3.29 5.42 -0.32
C PHE A 128 -4.16 4.82 0.77
N GLN A 129 -5.34 5.36 0.97
CA GLN A 129 -6.36 4.80 1.86
C GLN A 129 -7.70 4.71 1.11
N ALA A 130 -8.42 3.63 1.33
CA ALA A 130 -9.76 3.48 0.78
C ALA A 130 -10.68 2.73 1.75
N ILE A 131 -11.94 3.12 1.77
CA ILE A 131 -13.00 2.40 2.48
C ILE A 131 -14.22 2.30 1.58
N GLY A 132 -14.79 1.12 1.46
CA GLY A 132 -16.00 0.88 0.66
C GLY A 132 -16.03 -0.47 -0.01
N LYS A 133 -16.99 -0.65 -0.91
CA LYS A 133 -17.19 -1.90 -1.63
C LYS A 133 -16.15 -2.07 -2.73
N TYR A 134 -15.53 -3.25 -2.80
CA TYR A 134 -14.51 -3.62 -3.81
C TYR A 134 -13.22 -2.80 -3.79
N VAL A 135 -12.92 -2.06 -2.73
CA VAL A 135 -11.68 -1.28 -2.64
C VAL A 135 -10.43 -2.16 -2.52
N ALA A 136 -10.56 -3.41 -2.09
CA ALA A 136 -9.45 -4.37 -2.04
C ALA A 136 -8.73 -4.51 -3.39
N GLU A 137 -9.46 -4.43 -4.51
CA GLU A 137 -8.91 -4.56 -5.86
C GLU A 137 -8.07 -3.35 -6.29
N LEU A 138 -8.19 -2.22 -5.60
CA LEU A 138 -7.41 -0.99 -5.86
C LEU A 138 -6.00 -1.05 -5.26
N ALA A 139 -5.78 -1.94 -4.28
CA ALA A 139 -4.52 -2.03 -3.54
C ALA A 139 -3.32 -2.34 -4.44
N GLY A 140 -3.52 -3.10 -5.52
CA GLY A 140 -2.44 -3.47 -6.46
C GLY A 140 -1.91 -2.28 -7.24
N GLU A 141 -2.78 -1.41 -7.75
CA GLU A 141 -2.40 -0.18 -8.44
C GLU A 141 -1.73 0.81 -7.48
N ALA A 142 -2.30 1.00 -6.29
CA ALA A 142 -1.73 1.86 -5.27
C ALA A 142 -0.32 1.39 -4.84
N ALA A 143 -0.14 0.09 -4.63
CA ALA A 143 1.16 -0.47 -4.28
C ALA A 143 2.19 -0.30 -5.41
N LEU A 144 1.77 -0.50 -6.67
CA LEU A 144 2.64 -0.29 -7.83
C LEU A 144 3.07 1.17 -7.95
N ALA A 145 2.14 2.11 -7.79
CA ALA A 145 2.44 3.54 -7.83
C ALA A 145 3.48 3.93 -6.77
N ILE A 146 3.33 3.47 -5.53
CA ILE A 146 4.28 3.76 -4.44
C ILE A 146 5.63 3.06 -4.70
N GLU A 147 5.61 1.78 -5.09
CA GLU A 147 6.83 1.00 -5.32
C GLU A 147 7.69 1.56 -6.45
N THR A 148 7.05 2.14 -7.48
CA THR A 148 7.73 2.76 -8.62
C THR A 148 7.96 4.25 -8.46
N ALA A 149 7.63 4.84 -7.32
CA ALA A 149 7.68 6.28 -7.06
C ALA A 149 6.95 7.10 -8.15
N ALA A 150 5.77 6.63 -8.55
CA ALA A 150 4.95 7.32 -9.54
C ALA A 150 4.54 8.71 -9.04
N ASN A 151 4.55 9.70 -9.94
CA ASN A 151 4.04 11.03 -9.67
C ASN A 151 2.51 11.10 -9.91
N ILE A 152 1.84 12.09 -9.35
CA ILE A 152 0.41 12.33 -9.59
C ILE A 152 0.11 12.46 -11.10
N ASP A 153 1.02 13.04 -11.89
CA ASP A 153 0.86 13.19 -13.34
C ASP A 153 0.87 11.83 -14.07
N ASP A 154 1.62 10.83 -13.58
CA ASP A 154 1.62 9.47 -14.14
C ASP A 154 0.25 8.81 -13.96
N ILE A 155 -0.37 9.02 -12.79
CA ILE A 155 -1.71 8.51 -12.49
C ILE A 155 -2.76 9.23 -13.34
N ILE A 156 -2.70 10.55 -13.44
CA ILE A 156 -3.61 11.37 -14.24
C ILE A 156 -3.51 11.00 -15.73
N GLY A 157 -2.28 10.76 -16.23
CA GLY A 157 -2.02 10.40 -17.62
C GLY A 157 -2.41 8.96 -17.96
N THR A 158 -2.65 8.09 -16.97
CA THR A 158 -3.04 6.70 -17.18
C THR A 158 -4.53 6.61 -17.52
N ILE A 159 -4.87 5.92 -18.63
CA ILE A 159 -6.27 5.72 -19.04
C ILE A 159 -6.89 4.61 -18.21
N HIS A 160 -7.88 4.96 -17.40
CA HIS A 160 -8.67 3.99 -16.63
C HIS A 160 -9.97 3.63 -17.34
N ALA A 161 -10.36 2.38 -17.26
CA ALA A 161 -11.58 1.89 -17.93
C ALA A 161 -12.85 2.43 -17.25
N HIS A 162 -13.82 2.87 -18.04
CA HIS A 162 -15.12 3.34 -17.56
C HIS A 162 -16.24 2.31 -17.80
N PRO A 163 -17.17 2.07 -16.81
CA PRO A 163 -17.12 2.53 -15.43
C PRO A 163 -16.45 1.49 -14.51
N THR A 164 -15.45 1.90 -13.75
CA THR A 164 -14.77 1.03 -12.80
C THR A 164 -14.50 1.76 -11.46
N MET A 165 -14.19 1.00 -10.39
CA MET A 165 -13.71 1.60 -9.14
C MET A 165 -12.29 2.18 -9.31
N GLY A 166 -11.49 1.66 -10.26
CA GLY A 166 -10.14 2.17 -10.56
C GLY A 166 -10.13 3.66 -10.93
N GLU A 167 -11.18 4.18 -11.57
CA GLU A 167 -11.30 5.60 -11.92
C GLU A 167 -11.26 6.54 -10.69
N THR A 168 -11.51 6.02 -9.50
CA THR A 168 -11.46 6.83 -8.27
C THR A 168 -10.05 7.23 -7.89
N ILE A 169 -9.02 6.52 -8.36
CA ILE A 169 -7.61 6.85 -8.11
C ILE A 169 -7.19 8.09 -8.90
N PRO A 170 -7.35 8.16 -10.25
CA PRO A 170 -7.03 9.37 -11.00
C PRO A 170 -7.92 10.56 -10.63
N GLU A 171 -9.16 10.35 -10.21
CA GLU A 171 -10.01 11.43 -9.68
C GLU A 171 -9.42 12.04 -8.39
N ALA A 172 -8.87 11.22 -7.50
CA ALA A 172 -8.19 11.72 -6.32
C ALA A 172 -6.87 12.43 -6.68
N ALA A 173 -6.12 11.92 -7.67
CA ALA A 173 -4.91 12.56 -8.17
C ALA A 173 -5.21 13.92 -8.84
N LEU A 174 -6.27 14.02 -9.64
CA LEU A 174 -6.77 15.29 -10.20
C LEU A 174 -7.16 16.28 -9.10
N GLY A 175 -7.77 15.79 -8.02
CA GLY A 175 -8.08 16.61 -6.86
C GLY A 175 -6.84 17.17 -6.17
N LEU A 176 -5.74 16.42 -6.09
CA LEU A 176 -4.44 16.87 -5.61
C LEU A 176 -3.85 17.95 -6.52
N ALA A 177 -4.01 17.82 -7.84
CA ALA A 177 -3.60 18.84 -8.81
C ALA A 177 -4.51 20.10 -8.80
N GLY A 178 -5.61 20.10 -8.04
CA GLY A 178 -6.56 21.20 -7.96
C GLY A 178 -7.62 21.22 -9.09
N GLU A 179 -7.72 20.16 -9.86
CA GLU A 179 -8.56 20.01 -11.05
C GLU A 179 -9.52 18.80 -10.98
N PRO A 180 -10.31 18.62 -9.90
CA PRO A 180 -11.20 17.45 -9.79
C PRO A 180 -12.26 17.48 -10.88
N LEU A 181 -12.38 16.38 -11.66
CA LEU A 181 -13.27 16.34 -12.83
C LEU A 181 -14.75 16.16 -12.44
N HIS A 182 -15.04 15.26 -11.50
CA HIS A 182 -16.41 14.91 -11.12
C HIS A 182 -16.86 15.49 -9.77
N LEU A 183 -16.06 16.36 -9.17
CA LEU A 183 -16.44 17.14 -7.99
C LEU A 183 -16.57 18.60 -8.38
N ALA A 184 -17.76 19.18 -8.21
CA ALA A 184 -17.92 20.61 -8.39
C ALA A 184 -16.98 21.36 -7.43
N GLY A 185 -16.10 22.19 -7.97
CA GLY A 185 -15.23 23.04 -7.18
C GLY A 185 -16.06 23.91 -6.22
N LYS A 186 -15.60 24.00 -4.98
CA LYS A 186 -16.14 25.01 -4.04
C LYS A 186 -15.55 26.36 -4.36
#